data_aef9ed82d0d2a92549b1a929a4ea86d8
#
_entry.id   aef9ed82d0d2a92549b1a929a4ea86d8
#
_cell.length_a   1.000
_cell.length_b   1.000
_cell.length_c   1.000
_cell.angle_alpha   90.00
_cell.angle_beta   90.00
_cell.angle_gamma   90.00
#
_symmetry.space_group_name_H-M   'P 1'
#
loop_
_entity.id
_entity.type
_entity.pdbx_description
1 polymer ?
#
loop_
_entity_poly.entity_id
_entity_poly.type
_entity_poly.pdbx_seq_one_letter_code
_entity_poly.pdbx_strand_id
1 'polypeptide(L)'
;MHYLCNKNNEVLKKTSSDILKILFSLILGGAILYWMYRGFDFAQLGDVMLHQMDWTWMLLSLPFGILAQAFRGWRWKLALDPLGEHPRNSTSVNSVFLSYALSLLIPRIGEFTRCGVLKRYDGVSFAKALGTVLTERVIDTLFIGLLILATFLYQFPIFHTFFNQTGTRLDTMLCQFSTTGYIVTAICGVVAIISTLALLRQYTIYNKVKNTISDMWAGITSLRMMDRRGLFIVYTLAIWGCYFLHYYLTFFCFDATSHLGISCALVTFVVGSVAVIVPTPNGAGPWHFAVKTMLILYGVTDTDALYFVLIVHSVQTLLVVLIGVYAWIAQMFTRRRIIVQST
;
A
#
# COMPACT_ATOMS: atom_id res chain seq x y z
N MET A 1 42.10 5.03 13.22
CA MET A 1 41.61 6.12 12.35
C MET A 1 41.00 5.63 11.03
N HIS A 2 41.60 4.67 10.31
CA HIS A 2 41.06 4.10 9.07
C HIS A 2 39.66 3.41 9.20
N TYR A 3 39.36 2.75 10.31
CA TYR A 3 38.08 2.05 10.54
C TYR A 3 36.91 3.01 10.72
N LEU A 4 37.12 4.15 11.40
CA LEU A 4 36.08 5.19 11.57
C LEU A 4 35.81 5.93 10.26
N CYS A 5 36.82 6.14 9.44
CA CYS A 5 36.69 6.79 8.14
C CYS A 5 35.92 5.91 7.15
N ASN A 6 36.16 4.59 7.15
CA ASN A 6 35.44 3.65 6.30
C ASN A 6 33.97 3.50 6.72
N LYS A 7 33.67 3.47 8.01
CA LYS A 7 32.32 3.40 8.55
C LYS A 7 31.50 4.66 8.23
N ASN A 8 32.12 5.85 8.30
CA ASN A 8 31.46 7.10 7.91
C ASN A 8 31.16 7.14 6.39
N ASN A 9 32.08 6.63 5.56
CA ASN A 9 31.84 6.55 4.11
C ASN A 9 30.72 5.56 3.73
N GLU A 10 30.57 4.44 4.42
CA GLU A 10 29.45 3.51 4.22
C GLU A 10 28.11 4.12 4.65
N VAL A 11 28.09 4.82 5.79
CA VAL A 11 26.89 5.53 6.26
C VAL A 11 26.49 6.63 5.28
N LEU A 12 27.44 7.44 4.80
CA LEU A 12 27.20 8.49 3.81
C LEU A 12 26.70 7.91 2.47
N LYS A 13 27.30 6.82 1.97
CA LYS A 13 26.82 6.13 0.76
C LYS A 13 25.42 5.58 0.90
N LYS A 14 25.08 5.02 2.05
CA LYS A 14 23.73 4.49 2.32
C LYS A 14 22.71 5.63 2.39
N THR A 15 23.04 6.70 3.09
CA THR A 15 22.16 7.89 3.20
C THR A 15 21.92 8.54 1.84
N SER A 16 22.97 8.69 1.00
CA SER A 16 22.82 9.25 -0.35
C SER A 16 21.97 8.36 -1.28
N SER A 17 22.11 7.04 -1.18
CA SER A 17 21.28 6.09 -1.93
C SER A 17 19.80 6.16 -1.53
N ASP A 18 19.49 6.34 -0.25
CA ASP A 18 18.12 6.43 0.24
C ASP A 18 17.48 7.78 -0.14
N ILE A 19 18.23 8.87 -0.08
CA ILE A 19 17.79 10.18 -0.59
C ILE A 19 17.51 10.12 -2.10
N LEU A 20 18.37 9.46 -2.87
CA LEU A 20 18.20 9.31 -4.32
C LEU A 20 16.90 8.54 -4.67
N LYS A 21 16.56 7.49 -3.93
CA LYS A 21 15.31 6.74 -4.10
C LYS A 21 14.08 7.59 -3.80
N ILE A 22 14.14 8.41 -2.74
CA ILE A 22 13.04 9.32 -2.39
C ILE A 22 12.87 10.38 -3.48
N LEU A 23 13.98 11.00 -3.93
CA LEU A 23 13.95 11.98 -5.01
C LEU A 23 13.42 11.38 -6.31
N PHE A 24 13.85 10.16 -6.66
CA PHE A 24 13.34 9.46 -7.83
C PHE A 24 11.82 9.24 -7.75
N SER A 25 11.30 8.80 -6.60
CA SER A 25 9.86 8.61 -6.39
C SER A 25 9.07 9.91 -6.52
N LEU A 26 9.59 11.01 -5.99
CA LEU A 26 8.97 12.33 -6.07
C LEU A 26 9.00 12.88 -7.50
N ILE A 27 10.14 12.75 -8.19
CA ILE A 27 10.30 13.20 -9.57
C ILE A 27 9.37 12.40 -10.50
N LEU A 28 9.33 11.07 -10.35
CA LEU A 28 8.48 10.21 -11.15
C LEU A 28 6.99 10.56 -10.98
N GLY A 29 6.52 10.65 -9.73
CA GLY A 29 5.13 11.00 -9.44
C GLY A 29 4.80 12.42 -9.93
N GLY A 30 5.69 13.38 -9.67
CA GLY A 30 5.54 14.78 -10.11
C GLY A 30 5.55 14.93 -11.64
N ALA A 31 6.40 14.19 -12.35
CA ALA A 31 6.45 14.20 -13.80
C ALA A 31 5.15 13.67 -14.45
N ILE A 32 4.60 12.58 -13.90
CA ILE A 32 3.32 12.02 -14.37
C ILE A 32 2.19 13.02 -14.10
N LEU A 33 2.12 13.60 -12.91
CA LEU A 33 1.11 14.62 -12.58
C LEU A 33 1.27 15.85 -13.48
N TYR A 34 2.48 16.39 -13.65
CA TYR A 34 2.73 17.52 -14.53
C TYR A 34 2.27 17.24 -15.97
N TRP A 35 2.60 16.06 -16.49
CA TRP A 35 2.19 15.66 -17.84
C TRP A 35 0.66 15.56 -17.98
N MET A 36 -0.02 15.02 -16.97
CA MET A 36 -1.48 14.84 -16.97
C MET A 36 -2.22 16.18 -16.84
N TYR A 37 -1.73 17.08 -15.98
CA TYR A 37 -2.42 18.33 -15.65
C TYR A 37 -1.87 19.56 -16.36
N ARG A 38 -0.91 19.41 -17.29
CA ARG A 38 -0.49 20.51 -18.15
C ARG A 38 -1.65 20.91 -19.06
N GLY A 39 -2.07 22.16 -19.00
CA GLY A 39 -3.23 22.65 -19.75
C GLY A 39 -4.60 22.40 -19.10
N PHE A 40 -4.61 21.83 -17.89
CA PHE A 40 -5.81 21.69 -17.08
C PHE A 40 -6.22 23.03 -16.46
N ASP A 41 -7.50 23.39 -16.59
CA ASP A 41 -8.03 24.64 -16.03
C ASP A 41 -8.36 24.49 -14.55
N PHE A 42 -7.41 24.90 -13.70
CA PHE A 42 -7.60 24.90 -12.25
C PHE A 42 -8.60 25.97 -11.77
N ALA A 43 -8.94 26.97 -12.59
CA ALA A 43 -9.91 27.98 -12.17
C ALA A 43 -11.32 27.40 -12.05
N GLN A 44 -11.66 26.42 -12.89
CA GLN A 44 -12.94 25.71 -12.84
C GLN A 44 -13.02 24.69 -11.71
N LEU A 45 -11.90 24.26 -11.13
CA LEU A 45 -11.89 23.26 -10.07
C LEU A 45 -12.73 23.67 -8.86
N GLY A 46 -12.65 24.96 -8.48
CA GLY A 46 -13.43 25.50 -7.38
C GLY A 46 -14.93 25.45 -7.63
N ASP A 47 -15.34 25.76 -8.86
CA ASP A 47 -16.75 25.69 -9.28
C ASP A 47 -17.28 24.24 -9.27
N VAL A 48 -16.51 23.31 -9.81
CA VAL A 48 -16.85 21.87 -9.76
C VAL A 48 -17.02 21.39 -8.32
N MET A 49 -16.10 21.75 -7.43
CA MET A 49 -16.16 21.34 -6.02
C MET A 49 -17.33 21.96 -5.26
N LEU A 50 -17.70 23.21 -5.57
CA LEU A 50 -18.72 23.95 -4.82
C LEU A 50 -20.14 23.75 -5.36
N HIS A 51 -20.30 23.59 -6.68
CA HIS A 51 -21.61 23.61 -7.33
C HIS A 51 -21.99 22.35 -8.11
N GLN A 52 -21.01 21.52 -8.53
CA GLN A 52 -21.26 20.37 -9.40
C GLN A 52 -21.03 19.02 -8.70
N MET A 53 -20.57 19.05 -7.45
CA MET A 53 -20.23 17.85 -6.68
C MET A 53 -21.19 17.66 -5.51
N ASP A 54 -21.74 16.44 -5.37
CA ASP A 54 -22.49 16.06 -4.17
C ASP A 54 -21.56 15.60 -3.05
N TRP A 55 -21.32 16.50 -2.11
CA TRP A 55 -20.50 16.24 -0.95
C TRP A 55 -21.04 15.20 0.02
N THR A 56 -22.36 14.92 -0.04
CA THR A 56 -23.00 13.93 0.85
C THR A 56 -22.34 12.55 0.67
N TRP A 57 -22.15 12.13 -0.58
CA TRP A 57 -21.54 10.85 -0.91
C TRP A 57 -20.05 10.82 -0.55
N MET A 58 -19.34 11.92 -0.78
CA MET A 58 -17.94 12.03 -0.37
C MET A 58 -17.79 11.87 1.14
N LEU A 59 -18.57 12.61 1.93
CA LEU A 59 -18.53 12.52 3.39
C LEU A 59 -18.95 11.13 3.89
N LEU A 60 -19.97 10.51 3.27
CA LEU A 60 -20.38 9.14 3.58
C LEU A 60 -19.29 8.12 3.28
N SER A 61 -18.41 8.39 2.33
CA SER A 61 -17.30 7.50 1.98
C SER A 61 -16.21 7.47 3.07
N LEU A 62 -15.94 8.59 3.75
CA LEU A 62 -14.82 8.75 4.67
C LEU A 62 -14.79 7.75 5.84
N PRO A 63 -15.92 7.44 6.51
CA PRO A 63 -15.95 6.42 7.56
C PRO A 63 -15.41 5.07 7.11
N PHE A 64 -15.67 4.65 5.88
CA PHE A 64 -15.17 3.37 5.34
C PHE A 64 -13.64 3.38 5.18
N GLY A 65 -13.04 4.52 4.79
CA GLY A 65 -11.59 4.68 4.76
C GLY A 65 -10.95 4.53 6.15
N ILE A 66 -11.59 5.12 7.18
CA ILE A 66 -11.14 5.00 8.57
C ILE A 66 -11.30 3.55 9.06
N LEU A 67 -12.46 2.93 8.82
CA LEU A 67 -12.76 1.57 9.23
C LEU A 67 -11.79 0.55 8.59
N ALA A 68 -11.47 0.71 7.30
CA ALA A 68 -10.51 -0.15 6.62
C ALA A 68 -9.16 -0.19 7.36
N GLN A 69 -8.66 0.96 7.78
CA GLN A 69 -7.41 1.05 8.53
C GLN A 69 -7.54 0.55 9.97
N ALA A 70 -8.69 0.76 10.62
CA ALA A 70 -8.96 0.22 11.94
C ALA A 70 -9.00 -1.32 11.92
N PHE A 71 -9.72 -1.92 10.95
CA PHE A 71 -9.71 -3.38 10.74
C PHE A 71 -8.30 -3.91 10.47
N ARG A 72 -7.47 -3.17 9.77
CA ARG A 72 -6.07 -3.53 9.56
C ARG A 72 -5.28 -3.56 10.88
N GLY A 73 -5.49 -2.61 11.77
CA GLY A 73 -4.89 -2.60 13.11
C GLY A 73 -5.35 -3.79 13.97
N TRP A 74 -6.64 -4.13 13.95
CA TRP A 74 -7.18 -5.29 14.68
C TRP A 74 -6.70 -6.61 14.08
N ARG A 75 -6.65 -6.73 12.75
CA ARG A 75 -6.10 -7.91 12.06
C ARG A 75 -4.64 -8.12 12.43
N TRP A 76 -3.85 -7.04 12.47
CA TRP A 76 -2.44 -7.12 12.82
C TRP A 76 -2.21 -7.61 14.24
N LYS A 77 -3.05 -7.17 15.18
CA LYS A 77 -3.01 -7.71 16.55
C LYS A 77 -3.23 -9.23 16.58
N LEU A 78 -4.20 -9.75 15.81
CA LEU A 78 -4.43 -11.20 15.72
C LEU A 78 -3.20 -11.97 15.20
N ALA A 79 -2.42 -11.36 14.31
CA ALA A 79 -1.19 -11.97 13.79
C ALA A 79 -0.05 -11.97 14.83
N LEU A 80 -0.08 -11.05 15.80
CA LEU A 80 0.91 -10.94 16.88
C LEU A 80 0.59 -11.84 18.08
N ASP A 81 -0.68 -12.11 18.36
CA ASP A 81 -1.12 -12.92 19.52
C ASP A 81 -0.43 -14.29 19.62
N PRO A 82 -0.28 -15.10 18.53
CA PRO A 82 0.40 -16.41 18.58
C PRO A 82 1.89 -16.34 18.92
N LEU A 83 2.50 -15.16 18.77
CA LEU A 83 3.91 -14.92 19.08
C LEU A 83 4.13 -14.49 20.53
N GLY A 84 3.06 -14.50 21.35
CA GLY A 84 3.09 -14.01 22.73
C GLY A 84 3.16 -12.49 22.84
N GLU A 85 2.86 -11.76 21.75
CA GLU A 85 2.89 -10.29 21.70
C GLU A 85 1.46 -9.74 21.76
N HIS A 86 1.11 -9.05 22.84
CA HIS A 86 -0.26 -8.59 23.10
C HIS A 86 -0.36 -7.05 23.14
N PRO A 87 -0.26 -6.35 21.99
CA PRO A 87 -0.43 -4.91 21.95
C PRO A 87 -1.86 -4.50 22.29
N ARG A 88 -2.04 -3.27 22.78
CA ARG A 88 -3.35 -2.67 22.99
C ARG A 88 -4.03 -2.40 21.63
N ASN A 89 -5.36 -2.53 21.59
CA ASN A 89 -6.13 -2.26 20.37
C ASN A 89 -5.90 -0.82 19.85
N SER A 90 -5.92 0.16 20.75
CA SER A 90 -5.69 1.57 20.41
C SER A 90 -4.29 1.80 19.84
N THR A 91 -3.24 1.20 20.45
CA THR A 91 -1.87 1.34 19.95
C THR A 91 -1.72 0.71 18.58
N SER A 92 -2.31 -0.49 18.35
CA SER A 92 -2.27 -1.16 17.06
C SER A 92 -2.96 -0.34 15.96
N VAL A 93 -4.16 0.18 16.20
CA VAL A 93 -4.91 1.00 15.24
C VAL A 93 -4.18 2.32 14.96
N ASN A 94 -3.78 3.06 16.01
CA ASN A 94 -3.07 4.33 15.85
C ASN A 94 -1.72 4.16 15.15
N SER A 95 -1.03 3.03 15.37
CA SER A 95 0.22 2.74 14.66
C SER A 95 0.00 2.55 13.15
N VAL A 96 -1.12 1.96 12.75
CA VAL A 96 -1.51 1.82 11.35
C VAL A 96 -1.84 3.20 10.76
N PHE A 97 -2.66 4.01 11.41
CA PHE A 97 -2.98 5.38 10.96
C PHE A 97 -1.71 6.21 10.74
N LEU A 98 -0.82 6.22 11.73
CA LEU A 98 0.46 6.93 11.63
C LEU A 98 1.34 6.39 10.51
N SER A 99 1.35 5.08 10.29
CA SER A 99 2.12 4.45 9.23
C SER A 99 1.69 4.88 7.83
N TYR A 100 0.39 4.99 7.59
CA TYR A 100 -0.14 5.48 6.31
C TYR A 100 0.21 6.95 6.08
N ALA A 101 0.03 7.81 7.09
CA ALA A 101 0.40 9.22 6.99
C ALA A 101 1.90 9.43 6.71
N LEU A 102 2.78 8.68 7.38
CA LEU A 102 4.22 8.78 7.12
C LEU A 102 4.62 8.21 5.76
N SER A 103 3.87 7.25 5.23
CA SER A 103 4.10 6.72 3.88
C SER A 103 3.75 7.71 2.77
N LEU A 104 3.02 8.80 3.07
CA LEU A 104 2.83 9.93 2.15
C LEU A 104 4.13 10.71 1.94
N LEU A 105 4.98 10.79 2.96
CA LEU A 105 6.26 11.50 2.89
C LEU A 105 7.35 10.62 2.27
N ILE A 106 7.48 9.39 2.77
CA ILE A 106 8.49 8.44 2.31
C ILE A 106 7.80 7.10 2.04
N PRO A 107 7.77 6.64 0.78
CA PRO A 107 7.15 5.38 0.43
C PRO A 107 7.65 4.22 1.31
N ARG A 108 6.74 3.40 1.83
CA ARG A 108 7.00 2.19 2.64
C ARG A 108 7.63 2.40 4.02
N ILE A 109 7.98 3.63 4.44
CA ILE A 109 8.53 3.88 5.78
C ILE A 109 7.53 3.55 6.88
N GLY A 110 6.24 3.67 6.58
CA GLY A 110 5.17 3.38 7.53
C GLY A 110 5.22 1.97 8.12
N GLU A 111 5.66 0.97 7.35
CA GLU A 111 5.76 -0.41 7.84
C GLU A 111 6.78 -0.54 8.98
N PHE A 112 7.91 0.13 8.89
CA PHE A 112 8.90 0.20 9.97
C PHE A 112 8.38 1.04 11.14
N THR A 113 7.70 2.15 10.84
CA THR A 113 7.17 3.06 11.86
C THR A 113 6.15 2.36 12.75
N ARG A 114 5.18 1.61 12.19
CA ARG A 114 4.19 0.92 13.00
C ARG A 114 4.81 -0.11 13.93
N CYS A 115 5.84 -0.84 13.48
CA CYS A 115 6.59 -1.76 14.33
C CYS A 115 7.33 -1.01 15.45
N GLY A 116 7.92 0.15 15.15
CA GLY A 116 8.59 1.02 16.14
C GLY A 116 7.63 1.56 17.19
N VAL A 117 6.41 1.94 16.79
CA VAL A 117 5.37 2.41 17.71
C VAL A 117 4.98 1.30 18.69
N LEU A 118 4.68 0.08 18.22
CA LEU A 118 4.35 -1.04 19.12
C LEU A 118 5.50 -1.38 20.06
N LYS A 119 6.75 -1.37 19.56
CA LYS A 119 7.93 -1.57 20.41
C LYS A 119 8.03 -0.51 21.49
N ARG A 120 7.80 0.76 21.14
CA ARG A 120 7.96 1.89 22.08
C ARG A 120 6.89 1.94 23.16
N TYR A 121 5.63 1.64 22.82
CA TYR A 121 4.49 1.84 23.71
C TYR A 121 4.00 0.56 24.38
N ASP A 122 4.11 -0.58 23.73
CA ASP A 122 3.62 -1.87 24.22
C ASP A 122 4.73 -2.93 24.41
N GLY A 123 6.01 -2.59 24.13
CA GLY A 123 7.15 -3.47 24.32
C GLY A 123 7.25 -4.64 23.34
N VAL A 124 6.45 -4.63 22.27
CA VAL A 124 6.41 -5.68 21.24
C VAL A 124 7.78 -5.82 20.56
N SER A 125 8.22 -7.05 20.33
CA SER A 125 9.46 -7.31 19.59
C SER A 125 9.37 -6.74 18.16
N PHE A 126 10.31 -5.86 17.80
CA PHE A 126 10.35 -5.25 16.47
C PHE A 126 10.48 -6.28 15.35
N ALA A 127 11.31 -7.31 15.54
CA ALA A 127 11.55 -8.34 14.54
C ALA A 127 10.31 -9.21 14.29
N LYS A 128 9.61 -9.63 15.38
CA LYS A 128 8.35 -10.36 15.26
C LYS A 128 7.26 -9.53 14.61
N ALA A 129 7.13 -8.25 15.01
CA ALA A 129 6.19 -7.32 14.40
C ALA A 129 6.46 -7.14 12.90
N LEU A 130 7.72 -6.98 12.49
CA LEU A 130 8.08 -6.86 11.08
C LEU A 130 7.79 -8.15 10.30
N GLY A 131 8.02 -9.32 10.89
CA GLY A 131 7.67 -10.61 10.29
C GLY A 131 6.16 -10.73 10.00
N THR A 132 5.31 -10.33 10.97
CA THR A 132 3.85 -10.33 10.77
C THR A 132 3.41 -9.31 9.72
N VAL A 133 4.10 -8.16 9.61
CA VAL A 133 3.86 -7.18 8.53
C VAL A 133 4.11 -7.81 7.15
N LEU A 134 5.21 -8.54 7.00
CA LEU A 134 5.51 -9.24 5.74
C LEU A 134 4.43 -10.28 5.41
N THR A 135 3.96 -11.05 6.41
CA THR A 135 2.85 -11.98 6.25
C THR A 135 1.58 -11.29 5.77
N GLU A 136 1.22 -10.15 6.37
CA GLU A 136 0.09 -9.36 5.91
C GLU A 136 0.24 -8.92 4.45
N ARG A 137 1.44 -8.49 4.03
CA ARG A 137 1.70 -8.10 2.63
C ARG A 137 1.51 -9.25 1.66
N VAL A 138 1.98 -10.46 2.01
CA VAL A 138 1.76 -11.66 1.19
C VAL A 138 0.27 -11.93 1.02
N ILE A 139 -0.51 -11.90 2.11
CA ILE A 139 -1.96 -12.15 2.05
C ILE A 139 -2.68 -11.07 1.25
N ASP A 140 -2.37 -9.80 1.49
CA ASP A 140 -2.95 -8.69 0.75
C ASP A 140 -2.62 -8.81 -0.76
N THR A 141 -1.40 -9.23 -1.11
CA THR A 141 -0.98 -9.45 -2.51
C THR A 141 -1.73 -10.61 -3.15
N LEU A 142 -1.92 -11.72 -2.42
CA LEU A 142 -2.72 -12.85 -2.90
C LEU A 142 -4.19 -12.44 -3.10
N PHE A 143 -4.74 -11.67 -2.16
CA PHE A 143 -6.13 -11.22 -2.24
C PHE A 143 -6.35 -10.28 -3.43
N ILE A 144 -5.47 -9.28 -3.64
CA ILE A 144 -5.57 -8.40 -4.82
C ILE A 144 -5.36 -9.17 -6.11
N GLY A 145 -4.46 -10.17 -6.12
CA GLY A 145 -4.28 -11.06 -7.26
C GLY A 145 -5.56 -11.82 -7.63
N LEU A 146 -6.29 -12.33 -6.64
CA LEU A 146 -7.60 -12.96 -6.86
C LEU A 146 -8.65 -11.96 -7.37
N LEU A 147 -8.67 -10.74 -6.83
CA LEU A 147 -9.55 -9.67 -7.31
C LEU A 147 -9.24 -9.29 -8.77
N ILE A 148 -7.96 -9.17 -9.12
CA ILE A 148 -7.52 -8.91 -10.50
C ILE A 148 -8.04 -10.00 -11.43
N LEU A 149 -7.82 -11.28 -11.08
CA LEU A 149 -8.26 -12.41 -11.89
C LEU A 149 -9.79 -12.43 -12.04
N ALA A 150 -10.53 -12.28 -10.93
CA ALA A 150 -11.98 -12.27 -10.95
C ALA A 150 -12.54 -11.10 -11.78
N THR A 151 -11.96 -9.89 -11.62
CA THR A 151 -12.37 -8.70 -12.37
C THR A 151 -12.03 -8.83 -13.85
N PHE A 152 -10.85 -9.37 -14.18
CA PHE A 152 -10.45 -9.63 -15.57
C PHE A 152 -11.39 -10.61 -16.27
N LEU A 153 -11.74 -11.72 -15.61
CA LEU A 153 -12.67 -12.70 -16.16
C LEU A 153 -14.09 -12.13 -16.31
N TYR A 154 -14.54 -11.34 -15.32
CA TYR A 154 -15.86 -10.73 -15.35
C TYR A 154 -15.99 -9.62 -16.41
N GLN A 155 -14.93 -8.82 -16.62
CA GLN A 155 -14.93 -7.65 -17.52
C GLN A 155 -13.98 -7.84 -18.71
N PHE A 156 -13.81 -9.08 -19.18
CA PHE A 156 -12.93 -9.40 -20.29
C PHE A 156 -13.13 -8.51 -21.54
N PRO A 157 -14.36 -8.15 -21.97
CA PRO A 157 -14.55 -7.27 -23.13
C PRO A 157 -13.92 -5.89 -22.99
N ILE A 158 -13.97 -5.30 -21.80
CA ILE A 158 -13.35 -3.96 -21.53
C ILE A 158 -11.82 -4.06 -21.60
N PHE A 159 -11.24 -5.09 -21.00
CA PHE A 159 -9.80 -5.30 -21.08
C PHE A 159 -9.34 -5.60 -22.51
N HIS A 160 -10.11 -6.37 -23.28
CA HIS A 160 -9.83 -6.60 -24.70
C HIS A 160 -9.83 -5.30 -25.51
N THR A 161 -10.80 -4.40 -25.28
CA THR A 161 -10.85 -3.08 -25.91
C THR A 161 -9.65 -2.23 -25.53
N PHE A 162 -9.27 -2.20 -24.25
CA PHE A 162 -8.09 -1.50 -23.75
C PHE A 162 -6.80 -1.97 -24.44
N PHE A 163 -6.58 -3.28 -24.50
CA PHE A 163 -5.40 -3.84 -25.13
C PHE A 163 -5.35 -3.54 -26.64
N ASN A 164 -6.49 -3.59 -27.33
CA ASN A 164 -6.57 -3.26 -28.74
C ASN A 164 -6.26 -1.77 -29.01
N GLN A 165 -6.74 -0.87 -28.16
CA GLN A 165 -6.49 0.59 -28.30
C GLN A 165 -5.05 0.97 -27.96
N THR A 166 -4.42 0.29 -27.02
CA THR A 166 -3.02 0.52 -26.65
C THR A 166 -2.02 -0.13 -27.62
N GLY A 167 -2.50 -0.83 -28.66
CA GLY A 167 -1.65 -1.52 -29.63
C GLY A 167 -0.97 -2.77 -29.09
N THR A 168 -1.30 -3.16 -27.86
CA THR A 168 -0.74 -4.34 -27.20
C THR A 168 -1.61 -5.53 -27.55
N ARG A 169 -1.22 -6.33 -28.56
CA ARG A 169 -1.93 -7.58 -28.86
C ARG A 169 -1.63 -8.60 -27.77
N LEU A 170 -2.65 -9.02 -27.06
CA LEU A 170 -2.56 -10.11 -26.04
C LEU A 170 -1.86 -11.36 -26.62
N ASP A 171 -2.16 -11.71 -27.86
CA ASP A 171 -1.54 -12.83 -28.58
C ASP A 171 -0.02 -12.67 -28.68
N THR A 172 0.45 -11.45 -28.94
CA THR A 172 1.90 -11.17 -29.07
C THR A 172 2.59 -11.21 -27.70
N MET A 173 1.94 -10.73 -26.64
CA MET A 173 2.47 -10.84 -25.27
C MET A 173 2.55 -12.30 -24.82
N LEU A 174 1.51 -13.09 -25.04
CA LEU A 174 1.48 -14.50 -24.67
C LEU A 174 2.51 -15.32 -25.46
N CYS A 175 2.75 -14.98 -26.74
CA CYS A 175 3.77 -15.63 -27.56
C CYS A 175 5.21 -15.19 -27.22
N GLN A 176 5.42 -13.97 -26.73
CA GLN A 176 6.75 -13.49 -26.30
C GLN A 176 7.19 -14.07 -24.95
N PHE A 177 6.29 -14.58 -24.13
CA PHE A 177 6.63 -15.33 -22.93
C PHE A 177 7.07 -16.76 -23.30
N SER A 178 8.25 -16.88 -23.90
CA SER A 178 8.84 -18.18 -24.13
C SER A 178 9.21 -18.84 -22.78
N THR A 179 8.96 -20.12 -22.66
CA THR A 179 9.31 -20.96 -21.50
C THR A 179 10.77 -20.74 -21.06
N THR A 180 11.65 -20.44 -22.00
CA THR A 180 13.08 -20.17 -21.79
C THR A 180 13.32 -18.90 -20.97
N GLY A 181 12.55 -17.82 -21.19
CA GLY A 181 12.68 -16.57 -20.45
C GLY A 181 12.32 -16.74 -18.97
N TYR A 182 11.28 -17.50 -18.64
CA TYR A 182 10.92 -17.81 -17.26
C TYR A 182 11.98 -18.65 -16.55
N ILE A 183 12.53 -19.66 -17.24
CA ILE A 183 13.59 -20.52 -16.69
C ILE A 183 14.84 -19.71 -16.39
N VAL A 184 15.27 -18.84 -17.32
CA VAL A 184 16.43 -17.97 -17.11
C VAL A 184 16.21 -16.99 -15.95
N THR A 185 15.05 -16.34 -15.88
CA THR A 185 14.72 -15.41 -14.78
C THR A 185 14.66 -16.13 -13.43
N ALA A 186 14.06 -17.32 -13.39
CA ALA A 186 14.01 -18.15 -12.18
C ALA A 186 15.43 -18.59 -11.75
N ILE A 187 16.27 -19.04 -12.67
CA ILE A 187 17.65 -19.44 -12.39
C ILE A 187 18.45 -18.23 -11.88
N CYS A 188 18.36 -17.07 -12.51
CA CYS A 188 19.02 -15.84 -12.04
C CYS A 188 18.55 -15.44 -10.64
N GLY A 189 17.25 -15.53 -10.35
CA GLY A 189 16.69 -15.30 -9.02
C GLY A 189 17.25 -16.26 -7.97
N VAL A 190 17.28 -17.55 -8.26
CA VAL A 190 17.84 -18.58 -7.36
C VAL A 190 19.34 -18.36 -7.13
N VAL A 191 20.11 -18.07 -8.17
CA VAL A 191 21.55 -17.79 -8.07
C VAL A 191 21.79 -16.53 -7.22
N ALA A 192 21.00 -15.46 -7.40
CA ALA A 192 21.11 -14.25 -6.59
C ALA A 192 20.81 -14.53 -5.11
N ILE A 193 19.78 -15.33 -4.80
CA ILE A 193 19.44 -15.75 -3.43
C ILE A 193 20.58 -16.57 -2.82
N ILE A 194 21.09 -17.58 -3.52
CA ILE A 194 22.18 -18.45 -3.05
C ILE A 194 23.46 -17.63 -2.82
N SER A 195 23.79 -16.71 -3.72
CA SER A 195 24.98 -15.84 -3.59
C SER A 195 24.86 -14.92 -2.38
N THR A 196 23.66 -14.34 -2.14
CA THR A 196 23.37 -13.49 -0.99
C THR A 196 23.48 -14.27 0.32
N LEU A 197 22.93 -15.51 0.37
CA LEU A 197 23.03 -16.38 1.53
C LEU A 197 24.47 -16.86 1.78
N ALA A 198 25.25 -17.13 0.74
CA ALA A 198 26.66 -17.50 0.86
C ALA A 198 27.52 -16.36 1.40
N LEU A 199 27.28 -15.13 0.93
CA LEU A 199 27.95 -13.92 1.45
C LEU A 199 27.59 -13.63 2.92
N LEU A 200 26.34 -13.87 3.31
CA LEU A 200 25.89 -13.72 4.70
C LEU A 200 26.56 -14.75 5.63
N ARG A 201 26.90 -15.96 5.16
CA ARG A 201 27.56 -16.99 5.96
C ARG A 201 29.01 -16.64 6.36
N GLN A 202 29.71 -15.78 5.64
CA GLN A 202 31.11 -15.43 5.90
C GLN A 202 31.34 -14.37 6.97
N TYR A 203 30.28 -13.70 7.45
CA TYR A 203 30.40 -12.64 8.44
C TYR A 203 30.03 -13.09 9.87
N THR A 204 30.83 -12.69 10.86
CA THR A 204 30.68 -12.95 12.31
C THR A 204 29.35 -12.42 12.92
N ILE A 205 28.49 -11.81 12.11
CA ILE A 205 27.15 -11.31 12.45
C ILE A 205 26.10 -12.46 12.44
N TYR A 206 26.49 -13.67 12.03
CA TYR A 206 25.60 -14.80 11.76
C TYR A 206 24.62 -15.11 12.90
N ASN A 207 25.07 -15.13 14.17
CA ASN A 207 24.17 -15.49 15.28
C ASN A 207 23.14 -14.41 15.59
N LYS A 208 23.50 -13.12 15.49
CA LYS A 208 22.56 -12.02 15.70
C LYS A 208 21.54 -11.92 14.56
N VAL A 209 22.01 -12.13 13.34
CA VAL A 209 21.17 -12.19 12.13
C VAL A 209 20.28 -13.41 12.15
N LYS A 210 20.77 -14.58 12.57
CA LYS A 210 20.02 -15.83 12.69
C LYS A 210 18.83 -15.68 13.65
N ASN A 211 19.02 -15.08 14.83
CA ASN A 211 17.93 -14.86 15.78
C ASN A 211 16.89 -13.87 15.22
N THR A 212 17.33 -12.79 14.57
CA THR A 212 16.42 -11.83 13.92
C THR A 212 15.64 -12.49 12.78
N ILE A 213 16.31 -13.31 11.94
CA ILE A 213 15.65 -14.06 10.88
C ILE A 213 14.66 -15.09 11.45
N SER A 214 15.04 -15.78 12.54
CA SER A 214 14.15 -16.72 13.23
C SER A 214 12.88 -16.02 13.74
N ASP A 215 13.03 -14.85 14.37
CA ASP A 215 11.90 -14.06 14.85
C ASP A 215 11.00 -13.55 13.69
N MET A 216 11.62 -13.16 12.59
CA MET A 216 10.88 -12.80 11.36
C MET A 216 10.16 -14.02 10.77
N TRP A 217 10.82 -15.19 10.74
CA TRP A 217 10.22 -16.43 10.26
C TRP A 217 9.05 -16.88 11.15
N ALA A 218 9.19 -16.76 12.46
CA ALA A 218 8.09 -16.99 13.40
C ALA A 218 6.91 -16.04 13.09
N GLY A 219 7.17 -14.77 12.79
CA GLY A 219 6.15 -13.83 12.30
C GLY A 219 5.46 -14.29 11.01
N ILE A 220 6.21 -14.79 10.03
CA ILE A 220 5.65 -15.29 8.77
C ILE A 220 4.79 -16.55 9.00
N THR A 221 5.21 -17.43 9.89
CA THR A 221 4.50 -18.68 10.20
C THR A 221 3.40 -18.53 11.23
N SER A 222 3.24 -17.36 11.85
CA SER A 222 2.26 -17.09 12.92
C SER A 222 0.82 -17.45 12.54
N LEU A 223 0.47 -17.34 11.26
CA LEU A 223 -0.85 -17.71 10.76
C LEU A 223 -1.21 -19.18 10.98
N ARG A 224 -0.21 -20.09 10.93
CA ARG A 224 -0.43 -21.51 11.18
C ARG A 224 -0.73 -21.81 12.65
N MET A 225 -0.30 -20.90 13.54
CA MET A 225 -0.46 -21.02 14.99
C MET A 225 -1.66 -20.23 15.52
N MET A 226 -2.36 -19.50 14.63
CA MET A 226 -3.45 -18.61 15.02
C MET A 226 -4.73 -19.41 15.32
N ASP A 227 -5.31 -19.24 16.51
CA ASP A 227 -6.56 -19.88 16.90
C ASP A 227 -7.78 -19.28 16.18
N ARG A 228 -7.74 -17.96 15.93
CA ARG A 228 -8.87 -17.20 15.36
C ARG A 228 -8.71 -16.91 13.86
N ARG A 229 -8.38 -17.93 13.06
CA ARG A 229 -8.18 -17.79 11.60
C ARG A 229 -9.41 -17.24 10.88
N GLY A 230 -10.61 -17.66 11.28
CA GLY A 230 -11.86 -17.16 10.70
C GLY A 230 -12.01 -15.65 10.88
N LEU A 231 -11.71 -15.11 12.06
CA LEU A 231 -11.76 -13.68 12.33
C LEU A 231 -10.72 -12.90 11.51
N PHE A 232 -9.54 -13.47 11.28
CA PHE A 232 -8.53 -12.88 10.41
C PHE A 232 -9.01 -12.76 8.96
N ILE A 233 -9.71 -13.78 8.44
CA ILE A 233 -10.33 -13.75 7.12
C ILE A 233 -11.44 -12.69 7.06
N VAL A 234 -12.30 -12.65 8.09
CA VAL A 234 -13.36 -11.62 8.18
C VAL A 234 -12.77 -10.22 8.16
N TYR A 235 -11.71 -9.95 8.93
CA TYR A 235 -11.04 -8.65 8.88
C TYR A 235 -10.40 -8.37 7.52
N THR A 236 -9.84 -9.38 6.85
CA THR A 236 -9.29 -9.21 5.51
C THR A 236 -10.38 -8.81 4.51
N LEU A 237 -11.52 -9.49 4.52
CA LEU A 237 -12.67 -9.12 3.68
C LEU A 237 -13.23 -7.74 4.03
N ALA A 238 -13.32 -7.42 5.34
CA ALA A 238 -13.79 -6.12 5.80
C ALA A 238 -12.85 -4.97 5.35
N ILE A 239 -11.53 -5.16 5.40
CA ILE A 239 -10.54 -4.19 4.92
C ILE A 239 -10.78 -3.86 3.45
N TRP A 240 -10.81 -4.89 2.59
CA TRP A 240 -10.97 -4.71 1.15
C TRP A 240 -12.37 -4.23 0.77
N GLY A 241 -13.40 -4.72 1.46
CA GLY A 241 -14.78 -4.24 1.30
C GLY A 241 -14.92 -2.77 1.68
N CYS A 242 -14.33 -2.34 2.80
CA CYS A 242 -14.33 -0.94 3.22
C CYS A 242 -13.53 -0.06 2.24
N TYR A 243 -12.37 -0.50 1.74
CA TYR A 243 -11.64 0.26 0.72
C TYR A 243 -12.43 0.39 -0.57
N PHE A 244 -13.09 -0.69 -1.00
CA PHE A 244 -13.94 -0.64 -2.18
C PHE A 244 -15.13 0.31 -1.98
N LEU A 245 -15.83 0.25 -0.84
CA LEU A 245 -16.95 1.14 -0.53
C LEU A 245 -16.48 2.60 -0.41
N HIS A 246 -15.32 2.85 0.23
CA HIS A 246 -14.72 4.18 0.30
C HIS A 246 -14.47 4.78 -1.09
N TYR A 247 -14.07 3.95 -2.05
CA TYR A 247 -13.88 4.34 -3.43
C TYR A 247 -15.20 4.42 -4.20
N TYR A 248 -16.06 3.39 -4.11
CA TYR A 248 -17.30 3.30 -4.90
C TYR A 248 -18.27 4.44 -4.60
N LEU A 249 -18.42 4.84 -3.34
CA LEU A 249 -19.29 5.95 -2.97
C LEU A 249 -18.88 7.27 -3.64
N THR A 250 -17.62 7.45 -3.99
CA THR A 250 -17.17 8.67 -4.69
C THR A 250 -17.69 8.78 -6.12
N PHE A 251 -18.14 7.66 -6.72
CA PHE A 251 -18.78 7.71 -8.05
C PHE A 251 -20.08 8.51 -8.05
N PHE A 252 -20.80 8.48 -6.95
CA PHE A 252 -22.07 9.22 -6.81
C PHE A 252 -21.85 10.71 -6.51
N CYS A 253 -20.61 11.16 -6.32
CA CYS A 253 -20.30 12.56 -6.11
C CYS A 253 -20.41 13.41 -7.39
N PHE A 254 -20.31 12.79 -8.57
CA PHE A 254 -20.23 13.50 -9.85
C PHE A 254 -21.26 12.91 -10.83
N ASP A 255 -21.99 13.77 -11.53
CA ASP A 255 -22.97 13.35 -12.54
C ASP A 255 -22.35 12.49 -13.63
N ALA A 256 -21.11 12.82 -14.04
CA ALA A 256 -20.36 12.10 -15.06
C ALA A 256 -20.04 10.65 -14.68
N THR A 257 -20.03 10.29 -13.38
CA THR A 257 -19.71 8.94 -12.92
C THR A 257 -20.85 8.26 -12.16
N SER A 258 -21.89 8.99 -11.74
CA SER A 258 -22.99 8.48 -10.91
C SER A 258 -23.79 7.35 -11.57
N HIS A 259 -23.90 7.36 -12.90
CA HIS A 259 -24.59 6.35 -13.71
C HIS A 259 -23.72 5.12 -14.03
N LEU A 260 -22.39 5.19 -13.74
CA LEU A 260 -21.49 4.08 -13.96
C LEU A 260 -21.69 3.02 -12.86
N GLY A 261 -22.02 1.82 -13.26
CA GLY A 261 -22.34 0.73 -12.33
C GLY A 261 -21.13 0.23 -11.54
N ILE A 262 -21.40 -0.69 -10.62
CA ILE A 262 -20.43 -1.34 -9.75
C ILE A 262 -19.28 -2.01 -10.54
N SER A 263 -19.53 -2.44 -11.78
CA SER A 263 -18.52 -3.06 -12.67
C SER A 263 -17.39 -2.08 -13.02
N CYS A 264 -17.75 -0.84 -13.40
CA CYS A 264 -16.77 0.22 -13.67
C CYS A 264 -15.97 0.55 -12.41
N ALA A 265 -16.67 0.70 -11.27
CA ALA A 265 -16.00 0.98 -9.99
C ALA A 265 -15.03 -0.14 -9.60
N LEU A 266 -15.40 -1.42 -9.83
CA LEU A 266 -14.53 -2.56 -9.53
C LEU A 266 -13.28 -2.58 -10.42
N VAL A 267 -13.44 -2.36 -11.73
CA VAL A 267 -12.30 -2.32 -12.66
C VAL A 267 -11.35 -1.19 -12.31
N THR A 268 -11.86 0.02 -12.13
CA THR A 268 -11.05 1.20 -11.80
C THR A 268 -10.39 1.07 -10.43
N PHE A 269 -11.06 0.48 -9.44
CA PHE A 269 -10.50 0.17 -8.13
C PHE A 269 -9.33 -0.82 -8.22
N VAL A 270 -9.50 -1.92 -8.97
CA VAL A 270 -8.49 -2.95 -9.14
C VAL A 270 -7.30 -2.40 -9.90
N VAL A 271 -7.52 -1.71 -11.03
CA VAL A 271 -6.45 -1.12 -11.86
C VAL A 271 -5.70 -0.03 -11.07
N GLY A 272 -6.44 0.81 -10.33
CA GLY A 272 -5.86 1.80 -9.43
C GLY A 272 -4.99 1.16 -8.33
N SER A 273 -5.46 0.05 -7.73
CA SER A 273 -4.70 -0.68 -6.70
C SER A 273 -3.40 -1.27 -7.24
N VAL A 274 -3.39 -1.73 -8.50
CA VAL A 274 -2.17 -2.17 -9.19
C VAL A 274 -1.22 -1.01 -9.44
N ALA A 275 -1.74 0.13 -9.88
CA ALA A 275 -0.93 1.31 -10.16
C ALA A 275 -0.16 1.85 -8.94
N VAL A 276 -0.69 1.66 -7.73
CA VAL A 276 -0.01 2.02 -6.45
C VAL A 276 1.24 1.18 -6.19
N ILE A 277 1.47 0.07 -6.90
CA ILE A 277 2.73 -0.70 -6.80
C ILE A 277 3.92 0.15 -7.26
N VAL A 278 3.70 1.08 -8.18
CA VAL A 278 4.73 2.05 -8.61
C VAL A 278 5.11 2.92 -7.40
N PRO A 279 6.40 2.99 -7.03
CA PRO A 279 6.83 3.62 -5.79
C PRO A 279 6.80 5.16 -5.88
N THR A 280 5.60 5.72 -5.85
CA THR A 280 5.36 7.16 -5.72
C THR A 280 4.64 7.44 -4.40
N PRO A 281 4.75 8.67 -3.84
CA PRO A 281 4.01 9.03 -2.63
C PRO A 281 2.50 8.81 -2.81
N ASN A 282 1.91 7.93 -1.99
CA ASN A 282 0.49 7.55 -2.05
C ASN A 282 -0.01 7.09 -3.43
N GLY A 283 0.87 6.63 -4.33
CA GLY A 283 0.50 6.29 -5.71
C GLY A 283 0.17 7.50 -6.60
N ALA A 284 0.48 8.73 -6.14
CA ALA A 284 0.22 9.95 -6.91
C ALA A 284 0.91 9.89 -8.29
N GLY A 285 0.19 10.24 -9.31
CA GLY A 285 0.59 10.10 -10.71
C GLY A 285 0.10 8.77 -11.31
N PRO A 286 0.71 7.63 -11.00
CA PRO A 286 0.30 6.34 -11.56
C PRO A 286 -1.16 5.98 -11.29
N TRP A 287 -1.66 6.21 -10.08
CA TRP A 287 -3.07 5.98 -9.74
C TRP A 287 -4.00 6.90 -10.55
N HIS A 288 -3.67 8.19 -10.64
CA HIS A 288 -4.46 9.15 -11.43
C HIS A 288 -4.55 8.73 -12.88
N PHE A 289 -3.40 8.37 -13.48
CA PHE A 289 -3.33 7.92 -14.87
C PHE A 289 -4.16 6.66 -15.10
N ALA A 290 -4.00 5.66 -14.25
CA ALA A 290 -4.67 4.38 -14.39
C ALA A 290 -6.20 4.50 -14.27
N VAL A 291 -6.68 5.20 -13.25
CA VAL A 291 -8.12 5.40 -13.02
C VAL A 291 -8.74 6.29 -14.10
N LYS A 292 -8.08 7.40 -14.47
CA LYS A 292 -8.51 8.26 -15.58
C LYS A 292 -8.69 7.46 -16.86
N THR A 293 -7.68 6.68 -17.25
CA THR A 293 -7.71 5.89 -18.48
C THR A 293 -8.88 4.91 -18.50
N MET A 294 -9.14 4.25 -17.38
CA MET A 294 -10.29 3.35 -17.29
C MET A 294 -11.61 4.09 -17.36
N LEU A 295 -11.79 5.24 -16.68
CA LEU A 295 -13.01 6.04 -16.77
C LEU A 295 -13.32 6.48 -18.21
N ILE A 296 -12.30 6.87 -18.97
CA ILE A 296 -12.46 7.24 -20.40
C ILE A 296 -12.95 6.05 -21.21
N LEU A 297 -12.46 4.83 -20.95
CA LEU A 297 -12.94 3.62 -21.61
C LEU A 297 -14.41 3.29 -21.32
N TYR A 298 -14.91 3.74 -20.16
CA TYR A 298 -16.33 3.64 -19.80
C TYR A 298 -17.15 4.84 -20.28
N GLY A 299 -16.59 5.74 -21.12
CA GLY A 299 -17.29 6.83 -21.76
C GLY A 299 -17.30 8.16 -21.02
N VAL A 300 -16.53 8.28 -19.92
CA VAL A 300 -16.35 9.56 -19.22
C VAL A 300 -15.44 10.46 -20.06
N THR A 301 -15.75 11.77 -20.15
CA THR A 301 -14.91 12.71 -20.86
C THR A 301 -13.53 12.85 -20.21
N ASP A 302 -12.53 13.26 -20.98
CA ASP A 302 -11.17 13.44 -20.45
C ASP A 302 -11.12 14.44 -19.29
N THR A 303 -11.88 15.52 -19.40
CA THR A 303 -11.95 16.59 -18.39
C THR A 303 -12.63 16.10 -17.10
N ASP A 304 -13.78 15.44 -17.20
CA ASP A 304 -14.51 14.94 -16.02
C ASP A 304 -13.71 13.84 -15.30
N ALA A 305 -13.03 12.97 -16.07
CA ALA A 305 -12.16 11.97 -15.49
C ALA A 305 -10.97 12.60 -14.75
N LEU A 306 -10.40 13.70 -15.25
CA LEU A 306 -9.36 14.47 -14.56
C LEU A 306 -9.87 15.10 -13.26
N TYR A 307 -11.06 15.72 -13.26
CA TYR A 307 -11.67 16.27 -12.05
C TYR A 307 -11.91 15.16 -11.01
N PHE A 308 -12.50 14.04 -11.45
CA PHE A 308 -12.76 12.91 -10.57
C PHE A 308 -11.47 12.43 -9.87
N VAL A 309 -10.43 12.09 -10.62
CA VAL A 309 -9.22 11.51 -10.03
C VAL A 309 -8.48 12.52 -9.14
N LEU A 310 -8.47 13.81 -9.50
CA LEU A 310 -7.83 14.85 -8.70
C LEU A 310 -8.54 15.05 -7.37
N ILE A 311 -9.86 15.26 -7.39
CA ILE A 311 -10.65 15.57 -6.20
C ILE A 311 -10.69 14.35 -5.27
N VAL A 312 -11.03 13.18 -5.80
CA VAL A 312 -11.16 11.96 -5.01
C VAL A 312 -9.83 11.63 -4.32
N HIS A 313 -8.73 11.59 -5.06
CA HIS A 313 -7.42 11.27 -4.47
C HIS A 313 -6.96 12.32 -3.46
N SER A 314 -7.23 13.60 -3.72
CA SER A 314 -6.86 14.69 -2.80
C SER A 314 -7.63 14.60 -1.49
N VAL A 315 -8.95 14.39 -1.54
CA VAL A 315 -9.79 14.27 -0.34
C VAL A 315 -9.43 13.02 0.47
N GLN A 316 -9.22 11.88 -0.21
CA GLN A 316 -8.79 10.64 0.46
C GLN A 316 -7.40 10.76 1.07
N THR A 317 -6.48 11.47 0.41
CA THR A 317 -5.15 11.77 0.97
C THR A 317 -5.24 12.69 2.17
N LEU A 318 -6.09 13.72 2.12
CA LEU A 318 -6.34 14.60 3.26
C LEU A 318 -6.88 13.81 4.47
N LEU A 319 -7.81 12.87 4.25
CA LEU A 319 -8.28 11.98 5.32
C LEU A 319 -7.12 11.23 5.98
N VAL A 320 -6.20 10.66 5.20
CA VAL A 320 -5.03 9.95 5.72
C VAL A 320 -4.14 10.87 6.56
N VAL A 321 -3.95 12.11 6.14
CA VAL A 321 -3.20 13.12 6.92
C VAL A 321 -3.91 13.39 8.25
N LEU A 322 -5.22 13.66 8.23
CA LEU A 322 -6.00 13.99 9.42
C LEU A 322 -6.00 12.87 10.46
N ILE A 323 -6.24 11.62 10.03
CA ILE A 323 -6.19 10.47 10.95
C ILE A 323 -4.77 10.16 11.44
N GLY A 324 -3.74 10.46 10.63
CA GLY A 324 -2.35 10.37 11.02
C GLY A 324 -1.98 11.38 12.11
N VAL A 325 -2.43 12.65 11.97
CA VAL A 325 -2.26 13.69 12.99
C VAL A 325 -3.00 13.30 14.27
N TYR A 326 -4.25 12.84 14.15
CA TYR A 326 -5.00 12.29 15.29
C TYR A 326 -4.22 11.19 16.01
N ALA A 327 -3.71 10.20 15.25
CA ALA A 327 -2.98 9.08 15.82
C ALA A 327 -1.68 9.53 16.50
N TRP A 328 -0.97 10.51 15.92
CA TRP A 328 0.23 11.09 16.51
C TRP A 328 -0.06 11.76 17.84
N ILE A 329 -1.11 12.59 17.91
CA ILE A 329 -1.55 13.24 19.14
C ILE A 329 -1.99 12.20 20.16
N ALA A 330 -2.83 11.23 19.77
CA ALA A 330 -3.30 10.17 20.67
C ALA A 330 -2.14 9.34 21.27
N GLN A 331 -1.07 9.12 20.50
CA GLN A 331 0.11 8.41 21.00
C GLN A 331 0.91 9.25 22.02
N MET A 332 0.89 10.58 21.94
CA MET A 332 1.57 11.43 22.95
C MET A 332 0.96 11.26 24.34
N PHE A 333 -0.37 11.02 24.42
CA PHE A 333 -1.08 10.77 25.68
C PHE A 333 -1.08 9.30 26.12
N THR A 334 -0.57 8.41 25.28
CA THR A 334 -0.52 6.97 25.57
C THR A 334 0.65 6.65 26.51
N ARG A 335 0.36 6.15 27.72
CA ARG A 335 1.41 5.71 28.66
C ARG A 335 2.13 4.46 28.10
N ARG A 336 3.47 4.47 28.22
CA ARG A 336 4.30 3.28 27.87
C ARG A 336 4.02 2.16 28.86
N ARG A 337 3.87 0.92 28.35
CA ARG A 337 3.89 -0.26 29.21
C ARG A 337 5.32 -0.51 29.67
N ILE A 338 5.53 -0.54 30.98
CA ILE A 338 6.77 -1.02 31.58
C ILE A 338 6.63 -2.55 31.60
N ILE A 339 7.31 -3.24 30.68
CA ILE A 339 7.44 -4.68 30.75
C ILE A 339 8.56 -4.94 31.76
N VAL A 340 8.21 -5.31 32.97
CA VAL A 340 9.16 -5.92 33.92
C VAL A 340 9.50 -7.28 33.32
N GLN A 341 10.68 -7.39 32.71
CA GLN A 341 11.21 -8.70 32.35
C GLN A 341 11.43 -9.42 33.66
N SER A 342 10.58 -10.41 33.97
CA SER A 342 10.89 -11.40 34.98
C SER A 342 12.11 -12.18 34.50
N THR A 343 13.23 -11.89 35.13
CA THR A 343 14.49 -12.64 35.02
C THR A 343 14.27 -14.09 35.38
#